data_34b9d76cc4ae113e7dd7e47743467704
#
_entry.id   34b9d76cc4ae113e7dd7e47743467704
#
_cell.length_a   1.000
_cell.length_b   1.000
_cell.length_c   1.000
_cell.angle_alpha   90.00
_cell.angle_beta   90.00
_cell.angle_gamma   90.00
#
_symmetry.space_group_name_H-M   'P 1'
#
loop_
_entity.id
_entity.type
_entity.pdbx_description
1 polymer ?
#
loop_
_entity_poly.entity_id
_entity_poly.type
_entity_poly.pdbx_seq_one_letter_code
_entity_poly.pdbx_strand_id
1 'polypeptide(L)'
;MKNVLKIVAWVLLGVIIVGFGFIFFLNKDLKSTTNLQVTPIDLSILEDGDYEGYYENGRFTNRVYVTIKDHKIFDIDFYKTVDFDLPEVREALIQAVLDKQNIDIDTISEATATSKAYLKSIEQALRP
;
A
#
# COMPACT_ATOMS: atom_id res chain seq x y z
N MET A 1 -18.70 -47.70 4.21
CA MET A 1 -18.42 -46.71 5.28
C MET A 1 -16.94 -46.35 5.40
N LYS A 2 -16.03 -47.31 5.44
CA LYS A 2 -14.59 -47.01 5.53
C LYS A 2 -14.06 -46.17 4.38
N ASN A 3 -14.54 -46.35 3.16
CA ASN A 3 -14.13 -45.60 1.99
C ASN A 3 -14.66 -44.15 2.00
N VAL A 4 -15.88 -43.94 2.49
CA VAL A 4 -16.49 -42.63 2.63
C VAL A 4 -15.70 -41.79 3.65
N LEU A 5 -15.33 -42.41 4.77
CA LEU A 5 -14.53 -41.72 5.81
C LEU A 5 -13.16 -41.31 5.27
N LYS A 6 -12.51 -42.13 4.47
CA LYS A 6 -11.24 -41.81 3.81
C LYS A 6 -11.40 -40.67 2.83
N ILE A 7 -12.45 -40.67 2.02
CA ILE A 7 -12.73 -39.60 1.07
C ILE A 7 -12.95 -38.26 1.81
N VAL A 8 -13.75 -38.27 2.87
CA VAL A 8 -14.01 -37.11 3.71
C VAL A 8 -12.69 -36.59 4.31
N ALA A 9 -11.84 -37.47 4.83
CA ALA A 9 -10.54 -37.08 5.39
C ALA A 9 -9.62 -36.43 4.33
N TRP A 10 -9.59 -36.98 3.11
CA TRP A 10 -8.79 -36.38 2.02
C TRP A 10 -9.32 -35.05 1.56
N VAL A 11 -10.64 -34.87 1.51
CA VAL A 11 -11.28 -33.59 1.18
C VAL A 11 -10.95 -32.53 2.24
N LEU A 12 -11.07 -32.89 3.53
CA LEU A 12 -10.74 -32.00 4.64
C LEU A 12 -9.25 -31.58 4.60
N LEU A 13 -8.37 -32.54 4.34
CA LEU A 13 -6.94 -32.28 4.20
C LEU A 13 -6.67 -31.28 3.04
N GLY A 14 -7.33 -31.50 1.91
CA GLY A 14 -7.22 -30.58 0.76
C GLY A 14 -7.67 -29.16 1.08
N VAL A 15 -8.80 -29.03 1.78
CA VAL A 15 -9.31 -27.72 2.20
C VAL A 15 -8.34 -27.02 3.16
N ILE A 16 -7.74 -27.75 4.09
CA ILE A 16 -6.76 -27.22 5.03
C ILE A 16 -5.51 -26.72 4.27
N ILE A 17 -4.98 -27.51 3.34
CA ILE A 17 -3.80 -27.13 2.55
C ILE A 17 -4.08 -25.87 1.73
N VAL A 18 -5.22 -25.79 1.06
CA VAL A 18 -5.63 -24.62 0.28
C VAL A 18 -5.78 -23.39 1.19
N GLY A 19 -6.39 -23.57 2.36
CA GLY A 19 -6.54 -22.49 3.34
C GLY A 19 -5.21 -21.95 3.84
N PHE A 20 -4.28 -22.82 4.20
CA PHE A 20 -2.93 -22.41 4.62
C PHE A 20 -2.15 -21.73 3.49
N GLY A 21 -2.23 -22.26 2.27
CA GLY A 21 -1.59 -21.65 1.11
C GLY A 21 -2.12 -20.27 0.82
N PHE A 22 -3.43 -20.06 0.94
CA PHE A 22 -4.08 -18.76 0.76
C PHE A 22 -3.64 -17.75 1.82
N ILE A 23 -3.61 -18.16 3.09
CA ILE A 23 -3.13 -17.29 4.20
C ILE A 23 -1.65 -16.93 3.98
N PHE A 24 -0.84 -17.89 3.61
CA PHE A 24 0.58 -17.64 3.32
C PHE A 24 0.76 -16.65 2.17
N PHE A 25 -0.01 -16.80 1.11
CA PHE A 25 0.01 -15.89 -0.05
C PHE A 25 -0.37 -14.46 0.34
N LEU A 26 -1.42 -14.29 1.17
CA LEU A 26 -1.82 -12.97 1.66
C LEU A 26 -0.76 -12.32 2.56
N ASN A 27 -0.14 -13.11 3.43
CA ASN A 27 0.84 -12.60 4.40
C ASN A 27 2.19 -12.26 3.77
N LYS A 28 2.53 -12.85 2.65
CA LYS A 28 3.78 -12.59 1.96
C LYS A 28 3.93 -11.12 1.57
N ASP A 29 2.92 -10.56 0.91
CA ASP A 29 2.93 -9.16 0.48
C ASP A 29 2.77 -8.20 1.66
N LEU A 30 1.98 -8.60 2.66
CA LEU A 30 1.75 -7.81 3.87
C LEU A 30 3.06 -7.56 4.63
N LYS A 31 3.86 -8.60 4.85
CA LYS A 31 5.10 -8.49 5.62
C LYS A 31 6.12 -7.60 4.94
N SER A 32 6.32 -7.77 3.64
CA SER A 32 7.27 -6.95 2.88
C SER A 32 6.83 -5.48 2.83
N THR A 33 5.54 -5.21 2.69
CA THR A 33 4.99 -3.86 2.65
C THR A 33 5.02 -3.19 4.02
N THR A 34 4.74 -3.91 5.09
CA THR A 34 4.81 -3.38 6.46
C THR A 34 6.23 -2.94 6.84
N ASN A 35 7.24 -3.62 6.33
CA ASN A 35 8.65 -3.33 6.62
C ASN A 35 9.28 -2.26 5.71
N LEU A 36 8.51 -1.63 4.82
CA LEU A 36 9.01 -0.56 3.96
C LEU A 36 9.56 0.61 4.77
N GLN A 37 10.68 1.16 4.28
CA GLN A 37 11.28 2.38 4.80
C GLN A 37 10.90 3.54 3.89
N VAL A 38 10.31 4.57 4.46
CA VAL A 38 9.92 5.79 3.74
C VAL A 38 10.91 6.90 4.10
N THR A 39 11.53 7.50 3.08
CA THR A 39 12.53 8.56 3.25
C THR A 39 11.89 9.92 3.01
N PRO A 40 12.15 10.92 3.86
CA PRO A 40 11.65 12.29 3.65
C PRO A 40 12.05 12.85 2.28
N ILE A 41 11.22 13.72 1.73
CA ILE A 41 11.41 14.36 0.42
C ILE A 41 11.89 15.79 0.60
N ASP A 42 12.83 16.21 -0.24
CA ASP A 42 13.24 17.62 -0.34
C ASP A 42 12.40 18.30 -1.43
N LEU A 43 11.39 19.04 -1.00
CA LEU A 43 10.50 19.75 -1.92
C LEU A 43 11.17 20.94 -2.60
N SER A 44 12.25 21.48 -2.03
CA SER A 44 12.92 22.69 -2.54
C SER A 44 13.57 22.48 -3.91
N ILE A 45 13.88 21.23 -4.28
CA ILE A 45 14.49 20.88 -5.56
C ILE A 45 13.49 20.53 -6.65
N LEU A 46 12.19 20.47 -6.32
CA LEU A 46 11.14 20.06 -7.25
C LEU A 46 10.54 21.28 -7.95
N GLU A 47 10.45 21.20 -9.28
CA GLU A 47 9.77 22.20 -10.08
C GLU A 47 8.26 21.97 -10.08
N ASP A 48 7.49 23.01 -10.46
CA ASP A 48 6.05 22.90 -10.61
C ASP A 48 5.69 21.85 -11.67
N GLY A 49 4.70 21.04 -11.41
CA GLY A 49 4.20 20.03 -12.33
C GLY A 49 3.55 18.86 -11.63
N ASP A 50 3.10 17.90 -12.44
CA ASP A 50 2.52 16.65 -11.96
C ASP A 50 3.57 15.54 -12.06
N TYR A 51 3.76 14.83 -10.95
CA TYR A 51 4.71 13.74 -10.83
C TYR A 51 3.97 12.43 -10.63
N GLU A 52 4.21 11.47 -11.52
CA GLU A 52 3.61 10.14 -11.41
C GLU A 52 4.52 9.22 -10.62
N GLY A 53 3.93 8.50 -9.66
CA GLY A 53 4.61 7.49 -8.88
C GLY A 53 3.81 6.21 -8.78
N TYR A 54 4.50 5.14 -8.44
CA TYR A 54 3.87 3.83 -8.29
C TYR A 54 4.60 3.00 -7.24
N TYR A 55 3.88 2.02 -6.71
CA TYR A 55 4.41 0.94 -5.90
C TYR A 55 3.77 -0.36 -6.37
N GLU A 56 4.57 -1.36 -6.67
CA GLU A 56 4.09 -2.65 -7.18
C GLU A 56 4.48 -3.77 -6.21
N ASN A 57 3.51 -4.30 -5.50
CA ASN A 57 3.68 -5.47 -4.65
C ASN A 57 2.30 -6.11 -4.39
N GLY A 58 1.88 -7.01 -5.29
CA GLY A 58 0.63 -7.75 -5.16
C GLY A 58 -0.58 -6.86 -4.92
N ARG A 59 -1.33 -7.14 -3.87
CA ARG A 59 -2.55 -6.39 -3.51
C ARG A 59 -2.31 -4.96 -3.02
N PHE A 60 -1.07 -4.60 -2.72
CA PHE A 60 -0.69 -3.25 -2.30
C PHE A 60 -0.24 -2.37 -3.46
N THR A 61 -0.28 -2.86 -4.68
CA THR A 61 0.02 -2.09 -5.88
C THR A 61 -0.88 -0.87 -5.97
N ASN A 62 -0.29 0.32 -6.17
CA ASN A 62 -1.03 1.56 -6.33
C ASN A 62 -0.26 2.54 -7.22
N ARG A 63 -0.97 3.55 -7.74
CA ARG A 63 -0.41 4.59 -8.60
C ARG A 63 -0.97 5.94 -8.22
N VAL A 64 -0.14 6.97 -8.31
CA VAL A 64 -0.46 8.31 -7.82
C VAL A 64 0.07 9.38 -8.75
N TYR A 65 -0.67 10.48 -8.88
CA TYR A 65 -0.17 11.76 -9.36
C TYR A 65 -0.03 12.70 -8.18
N VAL A 66 1.14 13.33 -8.05
CA VAL A 66 1.41 14.35 -7.05
C VAL A 66 1.67 15.66 -7.78
N THR A 67 0.88 16.68 -7.49
CA THR A 67 1.04 18.01 -8.07
C THR A 67 1.90 18.86 -7.15
N ILE A 68 2.99 19.40 -7.67
CA ILE A 68 3.89 20.34 -6.98
C ILE A 68 3.66 21.73 -7.52
N LYS A 69 3.52 22.69 -6.61
CA LYS A 69 3.39 24.12 -6.94
C LYS A 69 4.09 24.96 -5.88
N ASP A 70 4.97 25.84 -6.32
CA ASP A 70 5.76 26.72 -5.43
C ASP A 70 6.51 25.94 -4.33
N HIS A 71 7.13 24.81 -4.70
CA HIS A 71 7.85 23.91 -3.79
C HIS A 71 6.97 23.31 -2.68
N LYS A 72 5.68 23.21 -2.95
CA LYS A 72 4.71 22.60 -2.03
C LYS A 72 3.92 21.50 -2.71
N ILE A 73 3.52 20.51 -1.95
CA ILE A 73 2.57 19.51 -2.40
C ILE A 73 1.18 20.17 -2.44
N PHE A 74 0.65 20.34 -3.64
CA PHE A 74 -0.64 21.00 -3.86
C PHE A 74 -1.79 20.01 -3.86
N ASP A 75 -1.60 18.86 -4.50
CA ASP A 75 -2.62 17.82 -4.61
C ASP A 75 -2.00 16.43 -4.71
N ILE A 76 -2.73 15.42 -4.25
CA ILE A 76 -2.35 14.02 -4.32
C ILE A 76 -3.57 13.23 -4.84
N ASP A 77 -3.42 12.58 -5.99
CA ASP A 77 -4.48 11.81 -6.63
C ASP A 77 -4.03 10.36 -6.85
N PHE A 78 -4.58 9.43 -6.07
CA PHE A 78 -4.38 8.00 -6.28
C PHE A 78 -5.37 7.50 -7.33
N TYR A 79 -4.97 7.48 -8.59
CA TYR A 79 -5.81 7.00 -9.67
C TYR A 79 -5.89 5.48 -9.76
N LYS A 80 -4.99 4.77 -9.09
CA LYS A 80 -5.09 3.33 -8.84
C LYS A 80 -4.81 3.07 -7.37
N THR A 81 -5.82 2.58 -6.66
CA THR A 81 -5.73 2.25 -5.23
C THR A 81 -5.31 0.80 -5.01
N VAL A 82 -4.91 0.48 -3.77
CA VAL A 82 -4.69 -0.91 -3.36
C VAL A 82 -5.99 -1.72 -3.47
N ASP A 83 -5.90 -3.05 -3.58
CA ASP A 83 -7.08 -3.90 -3.82
C ASP A 83 -8.12 -3.81 -2.69
N PHE A 84 -7.69 -3.76 -1.44
CA PHE A 84 -8.58 -3.61 -0.29
C PHE A 84 -8.47 -2.18 0.26
N ASP A 85 -8.76 -1.20 -0.60
CA ASP A 85 -8.69 0.21 -0.22
C ASP A 85 -9.74 0.58 0.82
N LEU A 86 -9.29 1.36 1.81
CA LEU A 86 -10.14 2.00 2.81
C LEU A 86 -10.11 3.51 2.55
N PRO A 87 -11.16 4.08 1.92
CA PRO A 87 -11.17 5.50 1.55
C PRO A 87 -10.87 6.43 2.72
N GLU A 88 -11.38 6.12 3.91
CA GLU A 88 -11.14 6.91 5.13
C GLU A 88 -9.66 6.95 5.51
N VAL A 89 -8.96 5.83 5.38
CA VAL A 89 -7.51 5.74 5.64
C VAL A 89 -6.74 6.51 4.58
N ARG A 90 -7.09 6.33 3.32
CA ARG A 90 -6.44 7.02 2.20
C ARG A 90 -6.59 8.54 2.33
N GLU A 91 -7.79 9.03 2.59
CA GLU A 91 -8.06 10.45 2.76
C GLU A 91 -7.33 11.03 3.97
N ALA A 92 -7.32 10.33 5.10
CA ALA A 92 -6.58 10.75 6.29
C ALA A 92 -5.08 10.82 6.02
N LEU A 93 -4.54 9.87 5.27
CA LEU A 93 -3.13 9.86 4.87
C LEU A 93 -2.80 11.05 3.96
N ILE A 94 -3.61 11.31 2.95
CA ILE A 94 -3.44 12.45 2.03
C ILE A 94 -3.44 13.74 2.82
N GLN A 95 -4.39 13.92 3.72
CA GLN A 95 -4.50 15.12 4.54
C GLN A 95 -3.27 15.29 5.45
N ALA A 96 -2.79 14.22 6.06
CA ALA A 96 -1.59 14.26 6.90
C ALA A 96 -0.34 14.66 6.10
N VAL A 97 -0.19 14.16 4.88
CA VAL A 97 0.93 14.52 3.99
C VAL A 97 0.81 15.99 3.57
N LEU A 98 -0.36 16.45 3.20
CA LEU A 98 -0.60 17.86 2.83
C LEU A 98 -0.34 18.81 4.01
N ASP A 99 -0.75 18.45 5.21
CA ASP A 99 -0.55 19.27 6.41
C ASP A 99 0.93 19.38 6.79
N LYS A 100 1.65 18.26 6.74
CA LYS A 100 3.09 18.24 7.05
C LYS A 100 3.95 18.72 5.89
N GLN A 101 3.45 18.65 4.66
CA GLN A 101 4.23 18.92 3.45
C GLN A 101 5.45 17.99 3.34
N ASN A 102 5.28 16.75 3.75
CA ASN A 102 6.25 15.65 3.60
C ASN A 102 5.56 14.31 3.81
N ILE A 103 6.27 13.24 3.45
CA ILE A 103 5.80 11.87 3.61
C ILE A 103 6.29 11.21 4.91
N ASP A 104 7.11 11.89 5.66
CA ASP A 104 7.61 11.48 6.97
C ASP A 104 6.52 11.69 8.04
N ILE A 105 5.45 10.93 7.95
CA ILE A 105 4.28 10.96 8.84
C ILE A 105 4.10 9.60 9.53
N ASP A 106 3.37 9.61 10.64
CA ASP A 106 2.97 8.36 11.28
C ASP A 106 1.94 7.63 10.42
N THR A 107 2.05 6.31 10.39
CA THR A 107 1.07 5.48 9.68
C THR A 107 -0.29 5.53 10.39
N ILE A 108 -1.36 5.34 9.60
CA ILE A 108 -2.70 5.29 10.15
C ILE A 108 -2.87 3.97 10.93
N SER A 109 -3.36 4.05 12.16
CA SER A 109 -3.61 2.90 13.04
C SER A 109 -4.37 1.79 12.32
N GLU A 110 -3.94 0.53 12.51
CA GLU A 110 -4.52 -0.67 11.91
C GLU A 110 -4.39 -0.75 10.37
N ALA A 111 -3.73 0.22 9.75
CA ALA A 111 -3.53 0.26 8.30
C ALA A 111 -2.06 0.56 7.93
N THR A 112 -1.10 0.01 8.67
CA THR A 112 0.32 0.30 8.49
C THR A 112 0.82 -0.09 7.10
N ALA A 113 0.50 -1.27 6.62
CA ALA A 113 0.93 -1.74 5.29
C ALA A 113 0.33 -0.88 4.17
N THR A 114 -0.97 -0.62 4.22
CA THR A 114 -1.66 0.23 3.24
C THR A 114 -1.08 1.65 3.24
N SER A 115 -0.87 2.23 4.42
CA SER A 115 -0.27 3.57 4.56
C SER A 115 1.13 3.61 3.95
N LYS A 116 1.98 2.64 4.25
CA LYS A 116 3.34 2.58 3.69
C LYS A 116 3.35 2.37 2.19
N ALA A 117 2.43 1.57 1.65
CA ALA A 117 2.30 1.37 0.21
C ALA A 117 1.97 2.69 -0.51
N TYR A 118 1.04 3.48 0.02
CA TYR A 118 0.70 4.79 -0.52
C TYR A 118 1.84 5.80 -0.38
N LEU A 119 2.47 5.87 0.79
CA LEU A 119 3.63 6.75 1.02
C LEU A 119 4.80 6.40 0.09
N LYS A 120 5.02 5.13 -0.17
CA LYS A 120 6.10 4.68 -1.06
C LYS A 120 5.89 5.10 -2.50
N SER A 121 4.66 5.08 -3.00
CA SER A 121 4.36 5.58 -4.35
C SER A 121 4.53 7.10 -4.44
N ILE A 122 4.17 7.85 -3.41
CA ILE A 122 4.44 9.30 -3.35
C ILE A 122 5.95 9.55 -3.33
N GLU A 123 6.71 8.83 -2.50
CA GLU A 123 8.18 8.92 -2.47
C GLU A 123 8.77 8.68 -3.86
N GLN A 124 8.33 7.64 -4.54
CA GLN A 124 8.83 7.31 -5.88
C GLN A 124 8.48 8.41 -6.89
N ALA A 125 7.31 9.02 -6.79
CA ALA A 125 6.90 10.13 -7.65
C ALA A 125 7.80 11.37 -7.48
N LEU A 126 8.18 11.69 -6.24
CA LEU A 126 8.89 12.92 -5.88
C LEU A 126 10.42 12.75 -5.75
N ARG A 127 10.92 11.54 -5.85
CA ARG A 127 12.36 11.28 -5.85
C ARG A 127 12.94 11.57 -7.22
N PRO A 128 13.99 12.42 -7.29
CA PRO A 128 14.66 12.69 -8.57
C PRO A 128 15.42 11.50 -9.12
#